data_e658f0aaae66aba118d16f6bb9c45425
#
_entry.id   e658f0aaae66aba118d16f6bb9c45425
#
_cell.length_a   1.000
_cell.length_b   1.000
_cell.length_c   1.000
_cell.angle_alpha   90.00
_cell.angle_beta   90.00
_cell.angle_gamma   90.00
#
_symmetry.space_group_name_H-M   'P 1'
#
loop_
_entity.id
_entity.type
_entity.pdbx_description
1 polymer ?
#
loop_
_entity_poly.entity_id
_entity_poly.type
_entity_poly.pdbx_seq_one_letter_code
_entity_poly.pdbx_strand_id
1 'polypeptide(L)'
;MDRATVDGVPEGDTVHLTAKRLRAALAGRELVRGELRHPQLIGHDLAGRTVLDVVSVGKHLFTRLDDGRSLHSHLRLDGSWHLYPPGTPWQRPAHQARAVLQTAERTAVGFNLHDLELLPTAEEHRLVGHLGPDLLDPAWGDEHAAEALRRFTARGASELGLVLLEQRVMAGVGNLYKAEVCFLLGLSPWTLARDVPDPAAAITLSRELLLRNADRPQQSTTGELARGRQTWVFERGGQRCRRCGTRIRTAAQGDGVHARTAYWCPTCQPGPSPARMRR
;
A
#
# COMPACT_ATOMS: atom_id res chain seq x y z
N MET A 1 -5.69 17.31 -19.32
CA MET A 1 -6.59 16.24 -18.81
C MET A 1 -5.80 15.44 -17.81
N ASP A 2 -5.95 15.79 -16.55
CA ASP A 2 -5.21 15.14 -15.46
C ASP A 2 -5.89 13.80 -15.17
N ARG A 3 -5.30 12.69 -15.65
CA ARG A 3 -5.75 11.33 -15.34
C ARG A 3 -5.38 11.02 -13.89
N ALA A 4 -6.30 11.33 -12.98
CA ALA A 4 -6.12 11.14 -11.56
C ALA A 4 -6.34 9.69 -11.09
N THR A 5 -6.02 8.71 -11.93
CA THR A 5 -5.98 7.29 -11.55
C THR A 5 -4.56 6.92 -11.14
N VAL A 6 -4.40 6.27 -10.02
CA VAL A 6 -3.13 5.66 -9.63
C VAL A 6 -3.16 4.23 -10.17
N ASP A 7 -2.40 3.97 -11.24
CA ASP A 7 -2.23 2.63 -11.80
C ASP A 7 -1.08 1.94 -11.08
N GLY A 8 -1.37 1.03 -10.18
CA GLY A 8 -0.36 0.30 -9.42
C GLY A 8 -0.96 -0.72 -8.46
N VAL A 9 -0.12 -1.54 -7.86
CA VAL A 9 -0.53 -2.41 -6.74
C VAL A 9 -0.71 -1.52 -5.52
N PRO A 10 -1.90 -1.52 -4.85
CA PRO A 10 -2.12 -0.65 -3.71
C PRO A 10 -1.21 -1.03 -2.53
N GLU A 11 -0.11 -0.29 -2.37
CA GLU A 11 0.81 -0.36 -1.24
C GLU A 11 0.87 1.02 -0.53
N GLY A 12 1.75 1.19 0.43
CA GLY A 12 1.80 2.42 1.25
C GLY A 12 1.93 3.70 0.42
N ASP A 13 2.77 3.71 -0.60
CA ASP A 13 2.97 4.83 -1.53
C ASP A 13 1.70 5.17 -2.33
N THR A 14 0.98 4.15 -2.79
CA THR A 14 -0.28 4.32 -3.53
C THR A 14 -1.36 4.93 -2.64
N VAL A 15 -1.47 4.46 -1.39
CA VAL A 15 -2.44 4.97 -0.42
C VAL A 15 -2.06 6.40 0.00
N HIS A 16 -0.78 6.66 0.21
CA HIS A 16 -0.26 8.00 0.52
C HIS A 16 -0.58 9.01 -0.58
N LEU A 17 -0.28 8.67 -1.84
CA LEU A 17 -0.61 9.53 -2.99
C LEU A 17 -2.13 9.75 -3.12
N THR A 18 -2.92 8.71 -2.87
CA THR A 18 -4.39 8.80 -2.85
C THR A 18 -4.86 9.76 -1.77
N ALA A 19 -4.34 9.64 -0.54
CA ALA A 19 -4.64 10.56 0.56
C ALA A 19 -4.28 12.01 0.20
N LYS A 20 -3.09 12.24 -0.33
CA LYS A 20 -2.63 13.57 -0.77
C LYS A 20 -3.55 14.21 -1.81
N ARG A 21 -4.01 13.43 -2.80
CA ARG A 21 -4.93 13.91 -3.84
C ARG A 21 -6.33 14.19 -3.30
N LEU A 22 -6.87 13.30 -2.47
CA LEU A 22 -8.17 13.49 -1.84
C LEU A 22 -8.13 14.68 -0.88
N ARG A 23 -7.06 14.84 -0.10
CA ARG A 23 -6.86 16.00 0.77
C ARG A 23 -6.92 17.30 -0.01
N ALA A 24 -6.19 17.41 -1.11
CA ALA A 24 -6.19 18.60 -1.98
C ALA A 24 -7.57 18.89 -2.58
N ALA A 25 -8.37 17.85 -2.83
CA ALA A 25 -9.70 17.99 -3.44
C ALA A 25 -10.82 18.27 -2.42
N LEU A 26 -10.71 17.77 -1.18
CA LEU A 26 -11.81 17.72 -0.22
C LEU A 26 -11.55 18.52 1.07
N ALA A 27 -10.30 18.60 1.56
CA ALA A 27 -10.01 19.20 2.86
C ALA A 27 -10.39 20.68 2.93
N GLY A 28 -10.99 21.08 4.04
CA GLY A 28 -11.53 22.42 4.28
C GLY A 28 -12.82 22.74 3.52
N ARG A 29 -13.45 21.74 2.88
CA ARG A 29 -14.65 21.92 2.06
C ARG A 29 -15.85 21.15 2.59
N GLU A 30 -17.03 21.74 2.45
CA GLU A 30 -18.28 21.08 2.71
C GLU A 30 -18.64 20.10 1.60
N LEU A 31 -19.18 18.94 1.99
CA LEU A 31 -19.70 17.94 1.06
C LEU A 31 -21.15 18.32 0.68
N VAL A 32 -21.35 18.70 -0.58
CA VAL A 32 -22.71 18.90 -1.14
C VAL A 32 -23.41 17.57 -1.43
N ARG A 33 -22.63 16.47 -1.47
CA ARG A 33 -23.09 15.08 -1.60
C ARG A 33 -22.13 14.16 -0.87
N GLY A 34 -22.65 13.26 -0.02
CA GLY A 34 -21.87 12.37 0.83
C GLY A 34 -22.43 10.96 0.88
N GLU A 35 -22.66 10.32 -0.28
CA GLU A 35 -23.29 9.00 -0.38
C GLU A 35 -22.35 7.87 -0.03
N LEU A 36 -22.78 6.99 0.86
CA LEU A 36 -22.13 5.72 1.18
C LEU A 36 -22.99 4.56 0.64
N ARG A 37 -22.44 3.83 -0.34
CA ARG A 37 -23.12 2.74 -1.05
C ARG A 37 -22.62 1.36 -0.65
N HIS A 38 -21.83 1.28 0.43
CA HIS A 38 -21.39 0.03 1.01
C HIS A 38 -22.54 -0.59 1.83
N PRO A 39 -22.79 -1.93 1.74
CA PRO A 39 -23.94 -2.56 2.40
C PRO A 39 -24.03 -2.26 3.90
N GLN A 40 -22.92 -2.16 4.61
CA GLN A 40 -22.86 -1.86 6.05
C GLN A 40 -23.08 -0.37 6.38
N LEU A 41 -23.10 0.51 5.38
CA LEU A 41 -23.20 1.96 5.56
C LEU A 41 -24.42 2.57 4.86
N ILE A 42 -25.34 1.73 4.38
CA ILE A 42 -26.60 2.17 3.79
C ILE A 42 -27.38 2.98 4.84
N GLY A 43 -27.84 4.17 4.46
CA GLY A 43 -28.56 5.09 5.35
C GLY A 43 -27.69 6.14 6.02
N HIS A 44 -26.35 6.05 5.91
CA HIS A 44 -25.47 7.14 6.31
C HIS A 44 -25.27 8.12 5.15
N ASP A 45 -25.55 9.39 5.40
CA ASP A 45 -25.27 10.51 4.49
C ASP A 45 -24.26 11.45 5.15
N LEU A 46 -23.28 11.88 4.38
CA LEU A 46 -22.24 12.81 4.81
C LEU A 46 -22.43 14.21 4.19
N ALA A 47 -23.55 14.45 3.47
CA ALA A 47 -23.87 15.78 2.95
C ALA A 47 -23.98 16.81 4.08
N GLY A 48 -23.50 18.03 3.84
CA GLY A 48 -23.41 19.10 4.84
C GLY A 48 -22.26 18.94 5.84
N ARG A 49 -21.43 17.90 5.75
CA ARG A 49 -20.24 17.76 6.59
C ARG A 49 -19.02 18.40 5.92
N THR A 50 -18.19 19.03 6.73
CA THR A 50 -16.90 19.54 6.27
C THR A 50 -15.82 18.48 6.44
N VAL A 51 -15.07 18.22 5.38
CA VAL A 51 -13.87 17.37 5.46
C VAL A 51 -12.75 18.17 6.12
N LEU A 52 -12.31 17.76 7.31
CA LEU A 52 -11.24 18.42 8.04
C LEU A 52 -9.88 18.06 7.46
N ASP A 53 -9.65 16.78 7.21
CA ASP A 53 -8.40 16.25 6.67
C ASP A 53 -8.59 14.91 5.97
N VAL A 54 -7.61 14.52 5.14
CA VAL A 54 -7.49 13.18 4.59
C VAL A 54 -6.06 12.70 4.79
N VAL A 55 -5.90 11.61 5.53
CA VAL A 55 -4.60 11.07 5.92
C VAL A 55 -4.47 9.59 5.58
N SER A 56 -3.24 9.13 5.39
CA SER A 56 -2.91 7.71 5.31
C SER A 56 -2.09 7.29 6.52
N VAL A 57 -2.30 6.05 6.98
CA VAL A 57 -1.47 5.38 7.98
C VAL A 57 -1.20 3.97 7.46
N GLY A 58 0.02 3.69 7.03
CA GLY A 58 0.35 2.47 6.32
C GLY A 58 -0.47 2.34 5.03
N LYS A 59 -1.38 1.36 4.99
CA LYS A 59 -2.27 1.12 3.84
C LYS A 59 -3.73 1.51 4.13
N HIS A 60 -3.99 2.18 5.24
CA HIS A 60 -5.30 2.68 5.64
C HIS A 60 -5.44 4.14 5.25
N LEU A 61 -6.63 4.53 4.82
CA LEU A 61 -6.97 5.89 4.44
C LEU A 61 -8.15 6.38 5.28
N PHE A 62 -8.02 7.55 5.89
CA PHE A 62 -9.03 8.18 6.72
C PHE A 62 -9.42 9.55 6.16
N THR A 63 -10.71 9.77 5.96
CA THR A 63 -11.29 11.08 5.68
C THR A 63 -12.00 11.56 6.94
N ARG A 64 -11.42 12.54 7.63
CA ARG A 64 -11.90 13.07 8.91
C ARG A 64 -12.92 14.18 8.69
N LEU A 65 -14.04 14.13 9.42
CA LEU A 65 -15.16 15.04 9.28
C LEU A 65 -15.30 15.94 10.51
N ASP A 66 -16.01 17.06 10.34
CA ASP A 66 -16.24 18.09 11.37
C ASP A 66 -17.13 17.61 12.52
N ASP A 67 -17.87 16.53 12.34
CA ASP A 67 -18.72 15.93 13.37
C ASP A 67 -18.00 14.88 14.24
N GLY A 68 -16.67 14.80 14.15
CA GLY A 68 -15.87 13.88 14.94
C GLY A 68 -15.83 12.44 14.41
N ARG A 69 -16.34 12.20 13.19
CA ARG A 69 -16.25 10.90 12.52
C ARG A 69 -15.15 10.86 11.46
N SER A 70 -14.69 9.67 11.18
CA SER A 70 -13.76 9.35 10.10
C SER A 70 -14.35 8.30 9.19
N LEU A 71 -14.32 8.54 7.88
CA LEU A 71 -14.56 7.50 6.89
C LEU A 71 -13.24 6.80 6.60
N HIS A 72 -13.10 5.57 7.08
CA HIS A 72 -11.98 4.68 6.80
C HIS A 72 -12.20 3.93 5.50
N SER A 73 -11.16 3.78 4.69
CA SER A 73 -11.13 2.86 3.55
C SER A 73 -9.79 2.17 3.40
N HIS A 74 -9.81 0.92 2.94
CA HIS A 74 -8.63 0.16 2.57
C HIS A 74 -8.76 -0.28 1.10
N LEU A 75 -7.74 -0.01 0.27
CA LEU A 75 -7.84 -0.25 -1.18
C LEU A 75 -7.78 -1.74 -1.55
N ARG A 76 -7.20 -2.59 -0.69
CA ARG A 76 -7.00 -4.02 -1.01
C ARG A 76 -6.26 -4.20 -2.34
N LEU A 77 -6.82 -5.01 -3.29
CA LEU A 77 -6.21 -5.30 -4.59
C LEU A 77 -6.81 -4.49 -5.75
N ASP A 78 -8.08 -4.12 -5.66
CA ASP A 78 -8.86 -3.54 -6.76
C ASP A 78 -9.62 -2.28 -6.40
N GLY A 79 -9.59 -1.89 -5.13
CA GLY A 79 -10.16 -0.63 -4.65
C GLY A 79 -9.37 0.58 -5.14
N SER A 80 -10.07 1.67 -5.42
CA SER A 80 -9.45 2.91 -5.88
C SER A 80 -10.34 4.11 -5.61
N TRP A 81 -9.71 5.28 -5.45
CA TRP A 81 -10.38 6.56 -5.43
C TRP A 81 -10.07 7.34 -6.71
N HIS A 82 -11.11 7.86 -7.36
CA HIS A 82 -10.99 8.67 -8.57
C HIS A 82 -11.57 10.06 -8.33
N LEU A 83 -10.91 11.08 -8.89
CA LEU A 83 -11.34 12.46 -8.81
C LEU A 83 -11.89 12.94 -10.16
N TYR A 84 -13.04 13.59 -10.12
CA TYR A 84 -13.72 14.12 -11.30
C TYR A 84 -14.16 15.58 -11.07
N PRO A 85 -14.24 16.39 -12.13
CA PRO A 85 -15.08 17.59 -12.09
C PRO A 85 -16.55 17.22 -11.79
N PRO A 86 -17.32 18.06 -11.10
CA PRO A 86 -18.75 17.80 -10.89
C PRO A 86 -19.51 17.58 -12.21
N GLY A 87 -20.45 16.63 -12.22
CA GLY A 87 -21.25 16.31 -13.42
C GLY A 87 -20.54 15.50 -14.50
N THR A 88 -19.24 15.19 -14.32
CA THR A 88 -18.49 14.38 -15.30
C THR A 88 -18.85 12.89 -15.17
N PRO A 89 -19.10 12.18 -16.28
CA PRO A 89 -19.30 10.73 -16.26
C PRO A 89 -18.10 9.99 -15.67
N TRP A 90 -18.40 8.99 -14.84
CA TRP A 90 -17.36 8.17 -14.22
C TRP A 90 -16.73 7.20 -15.22
N GLN A 91 -15.44 6.94 -15.08
CA GLN A 91 -14.70 5.98 -15.94
C GLN A 91 -15.01 4.52 -15.59
N ARG A 92 -15.52 4.25 -14.39
CA ARG A 92 -15.93 2.92 -13.95
C ARG A 92 -17.45 2.84 -13.80
N PRO A 93 -18.04 1.63 -13.92
CA PRO A 93 -19.47 1.42 -13.77
C PRO A 93 -19.98 1.90 -12.39
N ALA A 94 -21.15 2.54 -12.40
CA ALA A 94 -21.74 3.14 -11.19
C ALA A 94 -22.02 2.12 -10.06
N HIS A 95 -22.28 0.85 -10.41
CA HIS A 95 -22.52 -0.22 -9.43
C HIS A 95 -21.25 -0.61 -8.64
N GLN A 96 -20.05 -0.24 -9.12
CA GLN A 96 -18.79 -0.44 -8.39
C GLN A 96 -18.50 0.66 -7.38
N ALA A 97 -19.20 1.82 -7.46
CA ALA A 97 -19.03 2.90 -6.51
C ALA A 97 -19.52 2.48 -5.12
N ARG A 98 -18.70 2.71 -4.11
CA ARG A 98 -18.99 2.45 -2.69
C ARG A 98 -19.10 3.71 -1.85
N ALA A 99 -18.44 4.78 -2.30
CA ALA A 99 -18.57 6.11 -1.70
C ALA A 99 -18.52 7.19 -2.77
N VAL A 100 -19.29 8.26 -2.59
CA VAL A 100 -19.29 9.46 -3.44
C VAL A 100 -19.22 10.66 -2.53
N LEU A 101 -18.07 11.34 -2.50
CA LEU A 101 -17.84 12.54 -1.74
C LEU A 101 -17.68 13.71 -2.72
N GLN A 102 -18.64 14.61 -2.75
CA GLN A 102 -18.65 15.73 -3.69
C GLN A 102 -18.67 17.07 -2.95
N THR A 103 -17.74 17.92 -3.30
CA THR A 103 -17.74 19.35 -2.96
C THR A 103 -18.29 20.15 -4.14
N ALA A 104 -18.39 21.46 -4.01
CA ALA A 104 -18.78 22.33 -5.12
C ALA A 104 -17.80 22.23 -6.32
N GLU A 105 -16.52 21.87 -6.09
CA GLU A 105 -15.47 21.88 -7.10
C GLU A 105 -15.05 20.50 -7.60
N ARG A 106 -15.18 19.46 -6.79
CA ARG A 106 -14.66 18.12 -7.08
C ARG A 106 -15.58 17.02 -6.60
N THR A 107 -15.59 15.91 -7.34
CA THR A 107 -16.24 14.65 -6.94
C THR A 107 -15.18 13.57 -6.76
N ALA A 108 -15.04 13.05 -5.56
CA ALA A 108 -14.25 11.87 -5.26
C ALA A 108 -15.16 10.64 -5.23
N VAL A 109 -14.84 9.61 -6.01
CA VAL A 109 -15.61 8.36 -6.08
C VAL A 109 -14.71 7.20 -5.70
N GLY A 110 -15.08 6.50 -4.64
CA GLY A 110 -14.43 5.28 -4.17
C GLY A 110 -15.06 4.06 -4.84
N PHE A 111 -14.29 3.34 -5.66
CA PHE A 111 -14.72 2.14 -6.35
C PHE A 111 -14.14 0.89 -5.71
N ASN A 112 -14.92 -0.20 -5.66
CA ASN A 112 -14.52 -1.50 -5.13
C ASN A 112 -13.89 -1.43 -3.74
N LEU A 113 -14.33 -0.50 -2.90
CA LEU A 113 -13.87 -0.41 -1.51
C LEU A 113 -14.57 -1.49 -0.70
N HIS A 114 -13.92 -2.63 -0.54
CA HIS A 114 -14.45 -3.76 0.23
C HIS A 114 -14.39 -3.52 1.73
N ASP A 115 -13.37 -2.78 2.18
CA ASP A 115 -13.23 -2.31 3.56
C ASP A 115 -13.56 -0.83 3.57
N LEU A 116 -14.77 -0.51 3.99
CA LEU A 116 -15.26 0.85 4.17
C LEU A 116 -16.00 0.90 5.51
N GLU A 117 -15.58 1.76 6.42
CA GLU A 117 -16.12 1.90 7.77
C GLU A 117 -16.25 3.37 8.14
N LEU A 118 -17.34 3.73 8.81
CA LEU A 118 -17.55 5.04 9.43
C LEU A 118 -17.44 4.86 10.94
N LEU A 119 -16.48 5.54 11.57
CA LEU A 119 -16.17 5.37 12.99
C LEU A 119 -15.86 6.73 13.65
N PRO A 120 -15.96 6.85 14.99
CA PRO A 120 -15.43 8.01 15.69
C PRO A 120 -13.94 8.21 15.41
N THR A 121 -13.51 9.44 15.13
CA THR A 121 -12.09 9.76 14.86
C THR A 121 -11.19 9.35 16.04
N ALA A 122 -11.67 9.47 17.27
CA ALA A 122 -10.95 9.02 18.46
C ALA A 122 -10.70 7.50 18.48
N GLU A 123 -11.43 6.72 17.68
CA GLU A 123 -11.32 5.27 17.60
C GLU A 123 -10.50 4.78 16.40
N GLU A 124 -9.90 5.65 15.57
CA GLU A 124 -9.02 5.27 14.47
C GLU A 124 -7.92 4.30 14.92
N HIS A 125 -7.45 4.45 16.16
CA HIS A 125 -6.43 3.58 16.75
C HIS A 125 -6.82 2.09 16.79
N ARG A 126 -8.11 1.75 16.79
CA ARG A 126 -8.59 0.35 16.73
C ARG A 126 -8.17 -0.34 15.43
N LEU A 127 -8.09 0.44 14.33
CA LEU A 127 -7.74 -0.06 13.00
C LEU A 127 -6.23 -0.05 12.75
N VAL A 128 -5.50 0.90 13.34
CA VAL A 128 -4.08 1.12 13.02
C VAL A 128 -3.13 1.01 14.21
N GLY A 129 -3.63 0.95 15.44
CA GLY A 129 -2.81 0.90 16.66
C GLY A 129 -1.93 -0.36 16.80
N HIS A 130 -2.24 -1.40 16.03
CA HIS A 130 -1.44 -2.62 15.98
C HIS A 130 -0.26 -2.53 14.99
N LEU A 131 -0.22 -1.51 14.12
CA LEU A 131 0.81 -1.35 13.11
C LEU A 131 2.18 -1.03 13.72
N GLY A 132 3.21 -1.40 13.02
CA GLY A 132 4.55 -0.90 13.25
C GLY A 132 4.70 0.54 12.73
N PRO A 133 5.87 1.15 12.90
CA PRO A 133 6.14 2.48 12.37
C PRO A 133 5.78 2.56 10.89
N ASP A 134 5.03 3.61 10.51
CA ASP A 134 4.69 3.85 9.11
C ASP A 134 5.92 4.41 8.38
N LEU A 135 6.36 3.70 7.34
CA LEU A 135 7.54 4.08 6.56
C LEU A 135 7.36 5.41 5.81
N LEU A 136 6.13 5.90 5.66
CA LEU A 136 5.82 7.19 5.03
C LEU A 136 5.40 8.26 6.04
N ASP A 137 5.52 7.99 7.34
CA ASP A 137 5.25 9.00 8.36
C ASP A 137 6.17 10.24 8.13
N PRO A 138 5.61 11.45 8.01
CA PRO A 138 6.40 12.67 7.91
C PRO A 138 7.31 12.92 9.13
N ALA A 139 6.92 12.39 10.30
CA ALA A 139 7.71 12.47 11.55
C ALA A 139 8.75 11.36 11.68
N TRP A 140 8.96 10.53 10.65
CA TRP A 140 9.92 9.44 10.70
C TRP A 140 11.31 9.93 11.12
N GLY A 141 11.85 9.35 12.19
CA GLY A 141 13.17 9.64 12.75
C GLY A 141 13.78 8.39 13.39
N ASP A 142 14.84 8.60 14.16
CA ASP A 142 15.63 7.53 14.78
C ASP A 142 14.81 6.60 15.68
N GLU A 143 13.82 7.13 16.39
CA GLU A 143 12.93 6.33 17.25
C GLU A 143 12.08 5.36 16.42
N HIS A 144 11.53 5.80 15.29
CA HIS A 144 10.77 4.95 14.38
C HIS A 144 11.65 3.86 13.77
N ALA A 145 12.87 4.22 13.35
CA ALA A 145 13.83 3.28 12.79
C ALA A 145 14.27 2.23 13.82
N ALA A 146 14.55 2.66 15.06
CA ALA A 146 14.91 1.77 16.16
C ALA A 146 13.76 0.81 16.52
N GLU A 147 12.52 1.30 16.56
CA GLU A 147 11.35 0.46 16.84
C GLU A 147 11.08 -0.55 15.72
N ALA A 148 11.18 -0.15 14.46
CA ALA A 148 11.05 -1.06 13.32
C ALA A 148 12.14 -2.15 13.37
N LEU A 149 13.39 -1.77 13.69
CA LEU A 149 14.51 -2.70 13.83
C LEU A 149 14.29 -3.69 14.99
N ARG A 150 13.85 -3.20 16.14
CA ARG A 150 13.51 -4.03 17.29
C ARG A 150 12.45 -5.07 16.94
N ARG A 151 11.38 -4.66 16.26
CA ARG A 151 10.29 -5.54 15.82
C ARG A 151 10.75 -6.53 14.76
N PHE A 152 11.58 -6.10 13.81
CA PHE A 152 12.19 -6.97 12.80
C PHE A 152 13.04 -8.07 13.45
N THR A 153 13.93 -7.69 14.37
CA THR A 153 14.83 -8.62 15.07
C THR A 153 14.05 -9.63 15.90
N ALA A 154 12.94 -9.22 16.52
CA ALA A 154 12.04 -10.11 17.26
C ALA A 154 11.40 -11.21 16.38
N ARG A 155 11.45 -11.08 15.04
CA ARG A 155 10.97 -12.08 14.06
C ARG A 155 12.08 -12.98 13.52
N GLY A 156 13.19 -13.12 14.23
CA GLY A 156 14.39 -13.82 13.78
C GLY A 156 14.17 -15.22 13.18
N ALA A 157 13.17 -15.97 13.62
CA ALA A 157 12.82 -17.29 13.10
C ALA A 157 11.92 -17.26 11.84
N SER A 158 11.43 -16.09 11.45
CA SER A 158 10.56 -15.92 10.27
C SER A 158 11.39 -15.64 9.01
N GLU A 159 10.84 -15.98 7.86
CA GLU A 159 11.45 -15.69 6.56
C GLU A 159 11.42 -14.18 6.26
N LEU A 160 12.49 -13.63 5.70
CA LEU A 160 12.63 -12.22 5.35
C LEU A 160 11.41 -11.67 4.58
N GLY A 161 10.96 -12.41 3.56
CA GLY A 161 9.83 -11.98 2.77
C GLY A 161 8.53 -11.85 3.57
N LEU A 162 8.32 -12.69 4.59
CA LEU A 162 7.17 -12.60 5.49
C LEU A 162 7.31 -11.45 6.48
N VAL A 163 8.52 -11.24 7.02
CA VAL A 163 8.80 -10.13 7.95
C VAL A 163 8.59 -8.77 7.25
N LEU A 164 9.03 -8.64 6.00
CA LEU A 164 8.80 -7.42 5.20
C LEU A 164 7.30 -7.13 4.95
N LEU A 165 6.46 -8.17 4.84
CA LEU A 165 5.02 -8.03 4.65
C LEU A 165 4.26 -7.77 5.96
N GLU A 166 4.87 -8.08 7.11
CA GLU A 166 4.18 -7.97 8.40
C GLU A 166 4.03 -6.50 8.81
N GLN A 167 2.80 -5.99 8.66
CA GLN A 167 2.48 -4.58 8.95
C GLN A 167 2.70 -4.21 10.43
N ARG A 168 2.79 -5.20 11.32
CA ARG A 168 3.15 -4.99 12.75
C ARG A 168 4.63 -4.72 12.95
N VAL A 169 5.49 -5.08 11.99
CA VAL A 169 6.94 -4.78 12.03
C VAL A 169 7.19 -3.37 11.53
N MET A 170 6.69 -3.06 10.34
CA MET A 170 6.71 -1.74 9.72
C MET A 170 5.54 -1.64 8.74
N ALA A 171 4.86 -0.52 8.71
CA ALA A 171 3.69 -0.35 7.87
C ALA A 171 4.04 0.23 6.49
N GLY A 172 3.26 -0.19 5.47
CA GLY A 172 3.35 0.31 4.11
C GLY A 172 3.85 -0.69 3.07
N VAL A 173 4.78 -1.59 3.42
CA VAL A 173 5.34 -2.59 2.48
C VAL A 173 4.29 -3.61 2.08
N GLY A 174 4.19 -3.88 0.78
CA GLY A 174 3.40 -4.99 0.24
C GLY A 174 4.23 -5.91 -0.63
N ASN A 175 3.57 -6.67 -1.51
CA ASN A 175 4.21 -7.75 -2.24
C ASN A 175 5.21 -7.27 -3.31
N LEU A 176 4.95 -6.10 -3.90
CA LEU A 176 5.88 -5.47 -4.84
C LEU A 176 7.18 -5.12 -4.10
N TYR A 177 7.09 -4.28 -3.07
CA TYR A 177 8.29 -3.82 -2.36
C TYR A 177 9.00 -4.96 -1.65
N LYS A 178 8.28 -5.94 -1.08
CA LYS A 178 8.91 -7.16 -0.55
C LYS A 178 9.83 -7.84 -1.58
N ALA A 179 9.33 -8.07 -2.80
CA ALA A 179 10.10 -8.75 -3.84
C ALA A 179 11.32 -7.93 -4.26
N GLU A 180 11.14 -6.63 -4.45
CA GLU A 180 12.16 -5.71 -4.91
C GLU A 180 13.25 -5.44 -3.85
N VAL A 181 12.87 -5.28 -2.58
CA VAL A 181 13.81 -5.14 -1.46
C VAL A 181 14.68 -6.39 -1.33
N CYS A 182 14.09 -7.59 -1.32
CA CYS A 182 14.86 -8.83 -1.28
C CYS A 182 15.85 -8.93 -2.48
N PHE A 183 15.43 -8.52 -3.69
CA PHE A 183 16.28 -8.54 -4.86
C PHE A 183 17.44 -7.54 -4.77
N LEU A 184 17.16 -6.32 -4.34
CA LEU A 184 18.16 -5.26 -4.26
C LEU A 184 19.20 -5.55 -3.18
N LEU A 185 18.81 -6.17 -2.08
CA LEU A 185 19.71 -6.68 -1.03
C LEU A 185 20.48 -7.93 -1.45
N GLY A 186 20.10 -8.59 -2.54
CA GLY A 186 20.73 -9.85 -2.95
C GLY A 186 20.37 -11.04 -2.06
N LEU A 187 19.28 -10.95 -1.30
CA LEU A 187 18.87 -11.97 -0.33
C LEU A 187 17.67 -12.76 -0.86
N SER A 188 17.68 -14.08 -0.63
CA SER A 188 16.51 -14.90 -0.88
C SER A 188 15.34 -14.46 0.01
N PRO A 189 14.09 -14.38 -0.50
CA PRO A 189 12.92 -14.15 0.33
C PRO A 189 12.73 -15.14 1.48
N TRP A 190 13.33 -16.35 1.37
CA TRP A 190 13.30 -17.40 2.40
C TRP A 190 14.48 -17.37 3.39
N THR A 191 15.39 -16.40 3.26
CA THR A 191 16.43 -16.17 4.29
C THR A 191 15.73 -15.85 5.61
N LEU A 192 16.16 -16.50 6.72
CA LEU A 192 15.59 -16.18 8.02
C LEU A 192 16.00 -14.76 8.45
N ALA A 193 15.12 -14.04 9.13
CA ALA A 193 15.38 -12.66 9.52
C ALA A 193 16.63 -12.53 10.42
N ARG A 194 16.93 -13.55 11.23
CA ARG A 194 18.16 -13.58 12.05
C ARG A 194 19.45 -13.74 11.22
N ASP A 195 19.33 -14.24 9.99
CA ASP A 195 20.47 -14.49 9.09
C ASP A 195 20.63 -13.33 8.07
N VAL A 196 19.81 -12.28 8.18
CA VAL A 196 19.95 -11.05 7.39
C VAL A 196 21.16 -10.28 7.92
N PRO A 197 22.20 -10.02 7.10
CA PRO A 197 23.43 -9.38 7.58
C PRO A 197 23.20 -7.97 8.13
N ASP A 198 22.29 -7.21 7.51
CA ASP A 198 21.96 -5.84 7.92
C ASP A 198 20.42 -5.63 7.85
N PRO A 199 19.71 -5.91 8.95
CA PRO A 199 18.27 -5.64 9.02
C PRO A 199 17.91 -4.15 8.91
N ALA A 200 18.79 -3.25 9.36
CA ALA A 200 18.54 -1.82 9.25
C ALA A 200 18.55 -1.36 7.78
N ALA A 201 19.46 -1.91 6.97
CA ALA A 201 19.46 -1.66 5.52
C ALA A 201 18.17 -2.13 4.85
N ALA A 202 17.56 -3.24 5.30
CA ALA A 202 16.29 -3.70 4.76
C ALA A 202 15.14 -2.72 5.05
N ILE A 203 15.10 -2.14 6.25
CA ILE A 203 14.10 -1.12 6.66
C ILE A 203 14.34 0.17 5.86
N THR A 204 15.58 0.65 5.81
CA THR A 204 15.97 1.88 5.11
C THR A 204 15.62 1.78 3.62
N LEU A 205 15.98 0.68 2.96
CA LEU A 205 15.67 0.47 1.56
C LEU A 205 14.16 0.39 1.29
N SER A 206 13.39 -0.26 2.18
CA SER A 206 11.94 -0.30 2.08
C SER A 206 11.34 1.11 2.10
N ARG A 207 11.81 1.95 3.04
CA ARG A 207 11.38 3.34 3.16
C ARG A 207 11.78 4.17 1.93
N GLU A 208 13.02 4.06 1.48
CA GLU A 208 13.50 4.78 0.29
C GLU A 208 12.67 4.47 -0.96
N LEU A 209 12.36 3.19 -1.19
CA LEU A 209 11.57 2.78 -2.35
C LEU A 209 10.14 3.32 -2.28
N LEU A 210 9.52 3.29 -1.11
CA LEU A 210 8.19 3.88 -0.89
C LEU A 210 8.22 5.39 -1.12
N LEU A 211 9.18 6.12 -0.54
CA LEU A 211 9.32 7.57 -0.71
C LEU A 211 9.54 7.98 -2.17
N ARG A 212 10.36 7.23 -2.92
CA ARG A 212 10.60 7.51 -4.36
C ARG A 212 9.32 7.43 -5.19
N ASN A 213 8.32 6.68 -4.74
CA ASN A 213 7.05 6.47 -5.44
C ASN A 213 5.88 7.23 -4.80
N ALA A 214 6.02 7.78 -3.60
CA ALA A 214 4.95 8.43 -2.83
C ALA A 214 4.24 9.59 -3.56
N ASP A 215 4.91 10.23 -4.50
CA ASP A 215 4.37 11.33 -5.30
C ASP A 215 4.14 10.98 -6.78
N ARG A 216 4.26 9.70 -7.14
CA ARG A 216 4.18 9.24 -8.52
C ARG A 216 2.98 8.31 -8.74
N PRO A 217 2.21 8.50 -9.83
CA PRO A 217 1.10 7.60 -10.14
C PRO A 217 1.56 6.20 -10.58
N GLN A 218 2.79 6.07 -11.07
CA GLN A 218 3.38 4.80 -11.50
C GLN A 218 4.53 4.41 -10.59
N GLN A 219 4.42 3.21 -10.02
CA GLN A 219 5.47 2.63 -9.18
C GLN A 219 6.66 2.19 -10.03
N SER A 220 7.88 2.52 -9.58
CA SER A 220 9.11 2.03 -10.19
C SER A 220 10.19 1.85 -9.13
N THR A 221 10.83 0.68 -9.14
CA THR A 221 11.99 0.35 -8.30
C THR A 221 13.30 0.37 -9.07
N THR A 222 13.22 0.34 -10.41
CA THR A 222 14.37 0.45 -11.31
C THR A 222 14.76 1.88 -11.64
N GLY A 223 13.83 2.83 -11.42
CA GLY A 223 13.93 4.21 -11.91
C GLY A 223 13.40 4.40 -13.34
N GLU A 224 13.12 3.32 -14.07
CA GLU A 224 12.54 3.38 -15.41
C GLU A 224 11.01 3.37 -15.32
N LEU A 225 10.33 4.22 -16.12
CA LEU A 225 8.87 4.31 -16.16
C LEU A 225 8.26 3.60 -17.38
N ALA A 226 9.07 3.17 -18.34
CA ALA A 226 8.59 2.44 -19.50
C ALA A 226 7.89 1.14 -19.10
N ARG A 227 6.76 0.86 -19.75
CA ARG A 227 5.93 -0.33 -19.43
C ARG A 227 6.76 -1.61 -19.42
N GLY A 228 6.62 -2.39 -18.35
CA GLY A 228 7.36 -3.64 -18.15
C GLY A 228 8.82 -3.46 -17.75
N ARG A 229 9.30 -2.21 -17.51
CA ARG A 229 10.67 -1.91 -17.07
C ARG A 229 10.75 -1.41 -15.63
N GLN A 230 9.63 -1.21 -14.97
CA GLN A 230 9.52 -0.57 -13.64
C GLN A 230 10.05 -1.44 -12.49
N THR A 231 10.11 -2.78 -12.66
CA THR A 231 10.48 -3.72 -11.59
C THR A 231 11.68 -4.59 -11.97
N TRP A 232 12.43 -5.03 -10.97
CA TRP A 232 13.53 -5.97 -11.13
C TRP A 232 13.04 -7.42 -11.24
N VAL A 233 12.17 -7.84 -10.32
CA VAL A 233 11.68 -9.23 -10.23
C VAL A 233 10.17 -9.34 -10.07
N PHE A 234 9.50 -8.34 -9.47
CA PHE A 234 8.06 -8.38 -9.22
C PHE A 234 7.28 -8.51 -10.54
N GLU A 235 6.34 -9.47 -10.59
CA GLU A 235 5.53 -9.83 -11.79
C GLU A 235 6.35 -10.19 -13.04
N ARG A 236 7.62 -10.59 -12.85
CA ARG A 236 8.48 -11.00 -13.95
C ARG A 236 8.86 -12.47 -13.91
N GLY A 237 8.03 -13.31 -13.31
CA GLY A 237 8.21 -14.77 -13.30
C GLY A 237 8.46 -15.35 -14.70
N GLY A 238 9.48 -16.22 -14.83
CA GLY A 238 9.89 -16.83 -16.11
C GLY A 238 10.68 -15.92 -17.04
N GLN A 239 10.68 -14.59 -16.85
CA GLN A 239 11.49 -13.65 -17.63
C GLN A 239 12.97 -13.69 -17.24
N ARG A 240 13.84 -13.15 -18.09
CA ARG A 240 15.27 -13.01 -17.78
C ARG A 240 15.50 -11.90 -16.75
N CYS A 241 16.32 -12.20 -15.74
CA CYS A 241 16.79 -11.22 -14.78
C CYS A 241 17.55 -10.10 -15.49
N ARG A 242 17.24 -8.83 -15.17
CA ARG A 242 17.90 -7.67 -15.78
C ARG A 242 19.37 -7.52 -15.38
N ARG A 243 19.79 -8.15 -14.25
CA ARG A 243 21.15 -8.05 -13.75
C ARG A 243 22.06 -9.18 -14.31
N CYS A 244 21.58 -10.44 -14.33
CA CYS A 244 22.41 -11.59 -14.66
C CYS A 244 21.86 -12.51 -15.77
N GLY A 245 20.68 -12.22 -16.35
CA GLY A 245 20.07 -13.02 -17.41
C GLY A 245 19.40 -14.34 -16.96
N THR A 246 19.61 -14.81 -15.73
CA THR A 246 18.96 -16.01 -15.20
C THR A 246 17.45 -15.86 -15.14
N ARG A 247 16.69 -16.93 -15.37
CA ARG A 247 15.22 -16.87 -15.28
C ARG A 247 14.76 -16.62 -13.87
N ILE A 248 13.90 -15.58 -13.69
CA ILE A 248 13.22 -15.26 -12.43
C ILE A 248 12.27 -16.42 -12.11
N ARG A 249 12.31 -16.88 -10.87
CA ARG A 249 11.44 -17.93 -10.34
C ARG A 249 10.30 -17.34 -9.52
N THR A 250 9.24 -18.14 -9.37
CA THR A 250 8.08 -17.81 -8.53
C THR A 250 7.70 -19.00 -7.68
N ALA A 251 7.26 -18.75 -6.47
CA ALA A 251 6.63 -19.74 -5.59
C ALA A 251 5.70 -19.03 -4.60
N ALA A 252 4.76 -19.77 -4.02
CA ALA A 252 3.98 -19.28 -2.89
C ALA A 252 4.88 -19.16 -1.66
N GLN A 253 4.70 -18.09 -0.89
CA GLN A 253 5.37 -17.83 0.38
C GLN A 253 4.32 -17.44 1.43
N GLY A 254 4.39 -18.03 2.63
CA GLY A 254 3.36 -17.96 3.66
C GLY A 254 2.32 -19.07 3.54
N ASP A 255 1.36 -19.08 4.44
CA ASP A 255 0.40 -20.17 4.59
C ASP A 255 -1.03 -19.76 4.21
N GLY A 256 -1.77 -20.74 3.66
CA GLY A 256 -3.20 -20.64 3.37
C GLY A 256 -3.57 -19.39 2.56
N VAL A 257 -4.63 -18.71 2.98
CA VAL A 257 -5.18 -17.53 2.31
C VAL A 257 -4.26 -16.29 2.35
N HIS A 258 -3.27 -16.32 3.22
CA HIS A 258 -2.29 -15.23 3.35
C HIS A 258 -1.05 -15.43 2.49
N ALA A 259 -0.92 -16.60 1.83
CA ALA A 259 0.19 -16.86 0.92
C ALA A 259 0.24 -15.79 -0.19
N ARG A 260 1.44 -15.35 -0.50
CA ARG A 260 1.71 -14.39 -1.58
C ARG A 260 2.76 -14.96 -2.51
N THR A 261 2.62 -14.69 -3.81
CA THR A 261 3.64 -15.07 -4.78
C THR A 261 4.94 -14.31 -4.48
N ALA A 262 6.00 -15.04 -4.21
CA ALA A 262 7.35 -14.50 -4.17
C ALA A 262 7.98 -14.61 -5.55
N TYR A 263 8.76 -13.60 -5.91
CA TYR A 263 9.53 -13.50 -7.16
C TYR A 263 11.00 -13.33 -6.80
N TRP A 264 11.89 -14.12 -7.38
CA TRP A 264 13.32 -13.98 -7.11
C TRP A 264 14.21 -14.49 -8.25
N CYS A 265 15.41 -13.94 -8.35
CA CYS A 265 16.45 -14.44 -9.22
C CYS A 265 17.38 -15.39 -8.42
N PRO A 266 17.42 -16.70 -8.70
CA PRO A 266 18.20 -17.63 -7.89
C PRO A 266 19.71 -17.40 -7.93
N THR A 267 20.21 -16.68 -8.93
CA THR A 267 21.64 -16.33 -9.06
C THR A 267 21.97 -15.05 -8.28
N CYS A 268 21.10 -14.00 -8.40
CA CYS A 268 21.34 -12.74 -7.70
C CYS A 268 20.93 -12.79 -6.22
N GLN A 269 20.08 -13.75 -5.85
CA GLN A 269 19.54 -13.95 -4.50
C GLN A 269 19.80 -15.40 -4.07
N PRO A 270 21.09 -15.77 -3.86
CA PRO A 270 21.41 -17.12 -3.40
C PRO A 270 20.89 -17.37 -1.99
N GLY A 271 20.71 -18.62 -1.61
CA GLY A 271 20.27 -19.01 -0.28
C GLY A 271 19.06 -19.95 -0.29
N PRO A 272 18.31 -20.01 0.82
CA PRO A 272 17.16 -20.89 0.93
C PRO A 272 16.13 -20.63 -0.18
N SER A 273 15.48 -21.70 -0.62
CA SER A 273 14.39 -21.62 -1.60
C SER A 273 13.32 -22.62 -1.21
N PRO A 274 12.06 -22.45 -1.65
CA PRO A 274 11.03 -23.42 -1.32
C PRO A 274 11.47 -24.82 -1.78
N ALA A 275 11.20 -25.81 -0.95
CA ALA A 275 11.45 -27.20 -1.33
C ALA A 275 10.74 -27.44 -2.67
N ARG A 276 11.44 -28.03 -3.64
CA ARG A 276 10.80 -28.46 -4.87
C ARG A 276 9.67 -29.38 -4.48
N MET A 277 8.42 -28.96 -4.68
CA MET A 277 7.32 -29.93 -4.66
C MET A 277 7.68 -31.00 -5.69
N ARG A 278 8.04 -32.18 -5.23
CA ARG A 278 8.15 -33.36 -6.13
C ARG A 278 6.75 -33.54 -6.70
N ARG A 279 6.62 -33.37 -8.00
CA ARG A 279 5.42 -33.74 -8.73
C ARG A 279 5.22 -35.23 -8.66
#